data_465ff2d6882a2209cc18c28601d132f2
#
_entry.id   465ff2d6882a2209cc18c28601d132f2
#
_cell.length_a   1.000
_cell.length_b   1.000
_cell.length_c   1.000
_cell.angle_alpha   90.00
_cell.angle_beta   90.00
_cell.angle_gamma   90.00
#
_symmetry.space_group_name_H-M   'P 1'
#
loop_
_entity.id
_entity.type
_entity.pdbx_description
1 polymer ?
#
loop_
_entity_poly.entity_id
_entity_poly.type
_entity_poly.pdbx_seq_one_letter_code
_entity_poly.pdbx_strand_id
1 'polypeptide(L)'
;MLLRQTLTTLLLTAGLFACNAPQRAPSSLAPSQPESASGWSPKPGWAYPRQAVAAANPLATAAGWQILKAGGSAVDAAIAVQMVLGLVEPQSSGIGGGAFLMVFDGQRISAWDGRETAPALATPDMFLGPDGQPLSFDAAVLSGHAVGVPGAVRMLEAAHRQHGQLPWAQLFKPAMDLAEQGFAVSARLNNLLQSDPYLRQDPLARGFYYNAQGQAWPVGHVLRNPEYAHVLRRLSMEGSKALHEGPVAQAIVARVAQPPNAGRLRLQDLRDYQSREREPLCFAHAVQQRHFKLCGFPPPSSGHVAIGQILGMLAHTTADGPELQGGIPSPDFVHRYTQASRLAFADRAQYLADPEFVDPPAGDWRSLLGPAYLQQRSRLIGPRAMTTAPAGQPDNVGPLAMAPMPDQVEHGTSHISVVDAQGRAVAMTTTIESAFGSRRMVSTDPARPGGFLLNNQMTDFSLTPTDGQGRLVANRVEPGKRPRSAMSPTLVFDQDTGKFLMTGGSPGGAIIIHYTAKLLLGTLHWQLNTQEAINLPNMGVVSGPTFLETGRFPPSTVQALTARGHRVLELELTSGLQAIEKTPQGWFGGADPRREGVVLGD
;
A
#
# COMPACT_ATOMS: atom_id res chain seq x y z
N MET A 1 21.91 -96.19 7.52
CA MET A 1 21.12 -95.59 8.61
C MET A 1 20.94 -94.13 8.34
N LEU A 2 19.71 -93.81 8.04
CA LEU A 2 19.01 -92.52 7.92
C LEU A 2 19.79 -91.29 7.47
N LEU A 3 19.61 -90.98 6.15
CA LEU A 3 19.76 -89.65 5.52
C LEU A 3 18.57 -88.78 5.89
N ARG A 4 18.83 -87.51 6.26
CA ARG A 4 17.83 -86.43 6.22
C ARG A 4 18.27 -85.41 5.20
N GLN A 5 17.45 -85.25 4.16
CA GLN A 5 17.53 -84.19 3.19
C GLN A 5 16.88 -82.92 3.77
N THR A 6 17.57 -81.81 3.69
CA THR A 6 17.01 -80.47 3.95
C THR A 6 16.86 -79.73 2.65
N LEU A 7 15.60 -79.41 2.31
CA LEU A 7 15.19 -78.58 1.15
C LEU A 7 15.42 -77.11 1.53
N THR A 8 16.22 -76.41 0.73
CA THR A 8 16.43 -74.95 0.88
C THR A 8 15.52 -74.25 -0.14
N THR A 9 14.51 -73.51 0.38
CA THR A 9 13.62 -72.69 -0.39
C THR A 9 14.23 -71.29 -0.59
N LEU A 10 14.53 -70.92 -1.83
CA LEU A 10 14.98 -69.59 -2.23
C LEU A 10 13.76 -68.67 -2.36
N LEU A 11 13.60 -67.66 -1.46
CA LEU A 11 12.66 -66.59 -1.61
C LEU A 11 13.30 -65.45 -2.42
N LEU A 12 12.82 -65.21 -3.65
CA LEU A 12 13.10 -63.98 -4.39
C LEU A 12 12.26 -62.83 -3.81
N THR A 13 12.90 -61.88 -3.13
CA THR A 13 12.28 -60.58 -2.78
C THR A 13 12.49 -59.61 -3.95
N ALA A 14 11.44 -59.35 -4.73
CA ALA A 14 11.41 -58.26 -5.67
C ALA A 14 11.27 -56.93 -4.91
N GLY A 15 12.34 -56.14 -4.80
CA GLY A 15 12.33 -54.81 -4.26
C GLY A 15 11.62 -53.82 -5.23
N LEU A 16 10.43 -53.36 -4.87
CA LEU A 16 9.78 -52.23 -5.49
C LEU A 16 10.50 -50.94 -5.08
N PHE A 17 11.36 -50.40 -5.92
CA PHE A 17 11.83 -49.02 -5.80
C PHE A 17 10.68 -48.08 -6.16
N ALA A 18 9.94 -47.62 -5.15
CA ALA A 18 9.05 -46.49 -5.30
C ALA A 18 9.90 -45.22 -5.48
N CYS A 19 9.92 -44.65 -6.68
CA CYS A 19 10.42 -43.31 -6.91
C CYS A 19 9.53 -42.33 -6.16
N ASN A 20 9.96 -41.90 -4.94
CA ASN A 20 9.42 -40.74 -4.29
C ASN A 20 9.84 -39.49 -5.08
N ALA A 21 8.98 -39.04 -5.99
CA ALA A 21 9.07 -37.71 -6.52
C ALA A 21 8.94 -36.73 -5.31
N PRO A 22 9.78 -35.68 -5.21
CA PRO A 22 9.62 -34.71 -4.14
C PRO A 22 8.23 -34.08 -4.27
N GLN A 23 7.35 -34.32 -3.30
CA GLN A 23 6.10 -33.59 -3.16
C GLN A 23 6.50 -32.11 -2.95
N ARG A 24 6.30 -31.31 -3.99
CA ARG A 24 6.29 -29.86 -3.83
C ARG A 24 5.29 -29.54 -2.72
N ALA A 25 5.76 -28.96 -1.64
CA ALA A 25 4.89 -28.39 -0.64
C ALA A 25 3.89 -27.46 -1.35
N PRO A 26 2.59 -27.52 -1.03
CA PRO A 26 1.65 -26.59 -1.62
C PRO A 26 2.13 -25.18 -1.29
N SER A 27 2.44 -24.39 -2.33
CA SER A 27 2.68 -22.96 -2.15
C SER A 27 1.45 -22.42 -1.42
N SER A 28 1.63 -21.78 -0.27
CA SER A 28 0.54 -21.18 0.47
C SER A 28 -0.06 -20.10 -0.44
N LEU A 29 -1.24 -20.36 -0.98
CA LEU A 29 -1.99 -19.45 -1.87
C LEU A 29 -2.64 -18.28 -1.10
N ALA A 30 -2.33 -18.15 0.18
CA ALA A 30 -2.72 -17.00 0.97
C ALA A 30 -1.76 -15.84 0.68
N PRO A 31 -2.25 -14.63 0.32
CA PRO A 31 -1.39 -13.48 0.23
C PRO A 31 -0.74 -13.26 1.58
N SER A 32 0.55 -12.95 1.57
CA SER A 32 1.22 -12.48 2.77
C SER A 32 0.46 -11.27 3.31
N GLN A 33 0.14 -11.28 4.61
CA GLN A 33 -0.45 -10.09 5.24
C GLN A 33 0.61 -9.01 5.27
N PRO A 34 0.35 -7.81 4.69
CA PRO A 34 1.39 -6.78 4.59
C PRO A 34 1.87 -6.31 5.95
N GLU A 35 1.01 -6.36 6.97
CA GLU A 35 1.33 -5.92 8.31
C GLU A 35 0.42 -6.58 9.36
N SER A 36 0.97 -6.84 10.54
CA SER A 36 0.18 -7.35 11.67
C SER A 36 -0.78 -6.30 12.22
N ALA A 37 -1.94 -6.75 12.69
CA ALA A 37 -2.86 -5.93 13.46
C ALA A 37 -2.28 -5.60 14.84
N SER A 38 -2.73 -4.48 15.42
CA SER A 38 -2.50 -4.16 16.83
C SER A 38 -3.52 -4.86 17.75
N GLY A 39 -4.41 -5.67 17.19
CA GLY A 39 -5.63 -6.17 17.80
C GLY A 39 -6.81 -5.25 17.52
N TRP A 40 -8.01 -5.66 17.89
CA TRP A 40 -9.23 -4.86 17.72
C TRP A 40 -9.40 -3.89 18.88
N SER A 41 -9.33 -2.58 18.60
CA SER A 41 -9.62 -1.51 19.56
C SER A 41 -10.79 -0.66 19.05
N PRO A 42 -11.99 -0.76 19.61
CA PRO A 42 -13.15 0.03 19.18
C PRO A 42 -12.83 1.52 19.14
N LYS A 43 -13.24 2.18 18.06
CA LYS A 43 -13.07 3.62 17.87
C LYS A 43 -14.44 4.29 17.86
N PRO A 44 -14.62 5.42 18.56
CA PRO A 44 -15.93 6.08 18.66
C PRO A 44 -16.32 6.84 17.39
N GLY A 45 -15.35 7.13 16.50
CA GLY A 45 -15.44 8.22 15.55
C GLY A 45 -15.34 9.59 16.27
N TRP A 46 -14.97 10.63 15.55
CA TRP A 46 -14.69 11.93 16.16
C TRP A 46 -15.29 13.06 15.32
N ALA A 47 -16.10 13.91 15.97
CA ALA A 47 -16.70 15.08 15.36
C ALA A 47 -15.96 16.35 15.75
N TYR A 48 -15.65 17.19 14.77
CA TYR A 48 -14.94 18.46 14.96
C TYR A 48 -15.57 19.56 14.09
N PRO A 49 -15.78 20.78 14.62
CA PRO A 49 -16.45 21.85 13.87
C PRO A 49 -15.61 22.45 12.74
N ARG A 50 -14.27 22.53 12.85
CA ARG A 50 -13.46 23.35 11.96
C ARG A 50 -12.42 22.59 11.14
N GLN A 51 -11.67 21.70 11.76
CA GLN A 51 -10.52 21.04 11.12
C GLN A 51 -10.22 19.71 11.79
N ALA A 52 -9.60 18.78 11.05
CA ALA A 52 -9.29 17.45 11.57
C ALA A 52 -8.08 16.82 10.88
N VAL A 53 -7.35 15.99 11.64
CA VAL A 53 -6.26 15.13 11.16
C VAL A 53 -6.56 13.69 11.56
N ALA A 54 -6.49 12.76 10.63
CA ALA A 54 -6.55 11.33 10.84
C ALA A 54 -5.25 10.68 10.34
N ALA A 55 -4.54 9.97 11.20
CA ALA A 55 -3.30 9.28 10.83
C ALA A 55 -3.12 7.97 11.60
N ALA A 56 -2.21 7.13 11.13
CA ALA A 56 -2.05 5.75 11.59
C ALA A 56 -1.52 5.61 13.03
N ASN A 57 -0.95 6.69 13.60
CA ASN A 57 -0.36 6.67 14.95
C ASN A 57 -0.76 7.94 15.74
N PRO A 58 -1.12 7.83 17.03
CA PRO A 58 -1.53 8.99 17.84
C PRO A 58 -0.51 10.13 17.91
N LEU A 59 0.79 9.83 18.00
CA LEU A 59 1.84 10.84 18.04
C LEU A 59 1.95 11.60 16.72
N ALA A 60 1.80 10.89 15.60
CA ALA A 60 1.79 11.51 14.30
C ALA A 60 0.54 12.36 14.08
N THR A 61 -0.63 11.89 14.51
CA THR A 61 -1.88 12.67 14.49
C THR A 61 -1.73 13.95 15.32
N ALA A 62 -1.13 13.85 16.52
CA ALA A 62 -0.88 14.99 17.40
C ALA A 62 0.05 16.03 16.75
N ALA A 63 1.07 15.60 16.01
CA ALA A 63 1.96 16.49 15.28
C ALA A 63 1.21 17.28 14.19
N GLY A 64 0.41 16.61 13.38
CA GLY A 64 -0.43 17.29 12.38
C GLY A 64 -1.42 18.27 13.02
N TRP A 65 -2.06 17.86 14.11
CA TRP A 65 -2.96 18.71 14.88
C TRP A 65 -2.25 19.94 15.45
N GLN A 66 -1.03 19.80 15.96
CA GLN A 66 -0.22 20.92 16.43
C GLN A 66 0.05 21.93 15.31
N ILE A 67 0.32 21.48 14.10
CA ILE A 67 0.55 22.33 12.93
C ILE A 67 -0.74 23.05 12.51
N LEU A 68 -1.89 22.36 12.47
CA LEU A 68 -3.18 23.03 12.18
C LEU A 68 -3.52 24.11 13.21
N LYS A 69 -3.30 23.85 14.51
CA LYS A 69 -3.49 24.86 15.57
C LYS A 69 -2.59 26.08 15.43
N ALA A 70 -1.41 25.89 14.85
CA ALA A 70 -0.49 27.00 14.57
C ALA A 70 -0.88 27.80 13.31
N GLY A 71 -1.98 27.46 12.64
CA GLY A 71 -2.46 28.11 11.42
C GLY A 71 -1.88 27.52 10.14
N GLY A 72 -1.32 26.31 10.20
CA GLY A 72 -0.82 25.59 9.04
C GLY A 72 -1.93 25.08 8.11
N SER A 73 -1.57 24.85 6.85
CA SER A 73 -2.44 24.24 5.85
C SER A 73 -2.57 22.73 6.07
N ALA A 74 -3.52 22.10 5.36
CA ALA A 74 -3.64 20.64 5.32
C ALA A 74 -2.34 19.96 4.82
N VAL A 75 -1.61 20.60 3.90
CA VAL A 75 -0.31 20.10 3.39
C VAL A 75 0.76 20.23 4.48
N ASP A 76 0.82 21.36 5.21
CA ASP A 76 1.76 21.54 6.33
C ASP A 76 1.57 20.47 7.40
N ALA A 77 0.31 20.18 7.75
CA ALA A 77 -0.03 19.15 8.72
C ALA A 77 0.39 17.75 8.23
N ALA A 78 0.13 17.43 6.96
CA ALA A 78 0.52 16.14 6.38
C ALA A 78 2.04 15.92 6.37
N ILE A 79 2.83 17.00 6.16
CA ILE A 79 4.29 16.95 6.24
C ILE A 79 4.73 16.60 7.66
N ALA A 80 4.21 17.30 8.68
CA ALA A 80 4.56 17.00 10.07
C ALA A 80 4.16 15.59 10.49
N VAL A 81 2.98 15.11 10.07
CA VAL A 81 2.54 13.73 10.27
C VAL A 81 3.54 12.75 9.65
N GLN A 82 3.95 12.98 8.40
CA GLN A 82 4.90 12.11 7.69
C GLN A 82 6.25 12.03 8.40
N MET A 83 6.79 13.15 8.88
CA MET A 83 8.08 13.18 9.59
C MET A 83 8.00 12.38 10.90
N VAL A 84 6.86 12.41 11.59
CA VAL A 84 6.65 11.62 12.82
C VAL A 84 6.38 10.14 12.50
N LEU A 85 5.61 9.82 11.45
CA LEU A 85 5.38 8.43 11.04
C LEU A 85 6.70 7.69 10.75
N GLY A 86 7.66 8.33 10.07
CA GLY A 86 8.98 7.74 9.83
C GLY A 86 9.75 7.40 11.11
N LEU A 87 9.35 7.96 12.26
CA LEU A 87 9.91 7.68 13.57
C LEU A 87 9.13 6.60 14.33
N VAL A 88 7.81 6.72 14.41
CA VAL A 88 6.94 5.90 15.27
C VAL A 88 6.31 4.70 14.55
N GLU A 89 6.23 4.75 13.22
CA GLU A 89 5.82 3.66 12.32
C GLU A 89 6.89 3.37 11.23
N PRO A 90 8.15 3.16 11.61
CA PRO A 90 9.26 3.00 10.67
C PRO A 90 9.11 1.75 9.79
N GLN A 91 8.25 0.83 10.18
CA GLN A 91 7.93 -0.37 9.41
C GLN A 91 7.04 -0.08 8.18
N SER A 92 6.35 1.06 8.15
CA SER A 92 5.32 1.32 7.14
C SER A 92 5.72 2.42 6.15
N SER A 93 6.40 3.47 6.61
CA SER A 93 6.78 4.62 5.77
C SER A 93 7.95 5.40 6.35
N GLY A 94 8.53 6.30 5.57
CA GLY A 94 9.62 7.15 6.04
C GLY A 94 10.23 8.02 4.94
N ILE A 95 11.22 8.83 5.32
CA ILE A 95 11.95 9.72 4.39
C ILE A 95 12.76 8.96 3.34
N GLY A 96 13.06 7.68 3.58
CA GLY A 96 13.73 6.78 2.64
C GLY A 96 12.79 6.11 1.64
N GLY A 97 11.53 6.54 1.54
CA GLY A 97 10.48 5.96 0.71
C GLY A 97 9.83 6.91 -0.26
N GLY A 98 8.60 6.56 -0.68
CA GLY A 98 7.77 7.33 -1.60
C GLY A 98 6.35 7.55 -1.11
N ALA A 99 5.60 8.38 -1.86
CA ALA A 99 4.22 8.70 -1.52
C ALA A 99 3.44 9.20 -2.73
N PHE A 100 2.11 9.11 -2.62
CA PHE A 100 1.16 9.85 -3.46
C PHE A 100 0.33 10.78 -2.60
N LEU A 101 0.22 12.02 -3.02
CA LEU A 101 -0.48 13.08 -2.31
C LEU A 101 -1.55 13.71 -3.21
N MET A 102 -2.80 13.65 -2.76
CA MET A 102 -3.92 14.41 -3.36
C MET A 102 -4.19 15.64 -2.51
N VAL A 103 -4.28 16.80 -3.13
CA VAL A 103 -4.57 18.07 -2.47
C VAL A 103 -5.81 18.70 -3.11
N PHE A 104 -6.76 19.10 -2.29
CA PHE A 104 -7.82 20.03 -2.66
C PHE A 104 -7.55 21.38 -1.96
N ASP A 105 -7.30 22.43 -2.72
CA ASP A 105 -6.92 23.75 -2.21
C ASP A 105 -8.14 24.65 -1.90
N GLY A 106 -9.36 24.12 -2.05
CA GLY A 106 -10.62 24.84 -1.96
C GLY A 106 -11.26 25.13 -3.32
N GLN A 107 -10.52 24.97 -4.42
CA GLN A 107 -10.97 25.20 -5.80
C GLN A 107 -10.49 24.12 -6.77
N ARG A 108 -9.20 23.78 -6.70
CA ARG A 108 -8.53 22.82 -7.59
C ARG A 108 -8.10 21.58 -6.82
N ILE A 109 -8.04 20.47 -7.56
CA ILE A 109 -7.44 19.24 -7.10
C ILE A 109 -6.09 19.08 -7.82
N SER A 110 -5.03 18.79 -7.08
CA SER A 110 -3.72 18.43 -7.63
C SER A 110 -3.28 17.07 -7.08
N ALA A 111 -2.52 16.33 -7.89
CA ALA A 111 -1.97 15.02 -7.54
C ALA A 111 -0.43 15.08 -7.64
N TRP A 112 0.24 14.80 -6.52
CA TRP A 112 1.69 14.90 -6.41
C TRP A 112 2.32 13.51 -6.31
N ASP A 113 3.18 13.19 -7.27
CA ASP A 113 3.87 11.91 -7.40
C ASP A 113 5.27 11.99 -6.79
N GLY A 114 5.42 11.37 -5.65
CA GLY A 114 6.70 11.13 -4.98
C GLY A 114 7.10 9.65 -5.00
N ARG A 115 6.60 8.88 -5.98
CA ARG A 115 6.97 7.47 -6.15
C ARG A 115 8.46 7.34 -6.45
N GLU A 116 9.08 6.31 -5.92
CA GLU A 116 10.47 5.99 -6.21
C GLU A 116 10.67 5.70 -7.69
N THR A 117 11.87 6.03 -8.19
CA THR A 117 12.29 5.66 -9.55
C THR A 117 13.36 4.58 -9.49
N ALA A 118 13.39 3.72 -10.50
CA ALA A 118 14.49 2.79 -10.69
C ALA A 118 15.79 3.57 -10.94
N PRO A 119 16.92 3.18 -10.32
CA PRO A 119 18.22 3.77 -10.63
C PRO A 119 18.57 3.68 -12.13
N ALA A 120 19.35 4.62 -12.63
CA ALA A 120 19.74 4.66 -14.05
C ALA A 120 20.54 3.42 -14.52
N LEU A 121 21.12 2.66 -13.59
CA LEU A 121 21.79 1.39 -13.87
C LEU A 121 20.91 0.16 -13.59
N ALA A 122 19.63 0.32 -13.36
CA ALA A 122 18.69 -0.80 -13.23
C ALA A 122 18.55 -1.51 -14.59
N THR A 123 18.38 -2.83 -14.55
CA THR A 123 18.19 -3.65 -15.74
C THR A 123 16.93 -4.50 -15.59
N PRO A 124 16.24 -4.85 -16.69
CA PRO A 124 15.00 -5.63 -16.61
C PRO A 124 15.15 -6.99 -15.90
N ASP A 125 16.35 -7.57 -15.94
CA ASP A 125 16.71 -8.87 -15.38
C ASP A 125 17.31 -8.82 -13.97
N MET A 126 17.35 -7.65 -13.34
CA MET A 126 18.06 -7.45 -12.06
C MET A 126 17.52 -8.30 -10.89
N PHE A 127 16.32 -8.86 -11.03
CA PHE A 127 15.73 -9.78 -10.06
C PHE A 127 15.74 -11.25 -10.52
N LEU A 128 16.47 -11.57 -11.61
CA LEU A 128 16.69 -12.95 -12.00
C LEU A 128 17.95 -13.50 -11.34
N GLY A 129 17.88 -14.77 -10.94
CA GLY A 129 19.04 -15.52 -10.49
C GLY A 129 19.94 -15.96 -11.66
N PRO A 130 21.09 -16.57 -11.35
CA PRO A 130 22.01 -17.08 -12.39
C PRO A 130 21.40 -18.16 -13.30
N ASP A 131 20.32 -18.80 -12.84
CA ASP A 131 19.52 -19.80 -13.58
C ASP A 131 18.42 -19.18 -14.46
N GLY A 132 18.36 -17.84 -14.51
CA GLY A 132 17.33 -17.09 -15.24
C GLY A 132 15.93 -17.13 -14.60
N GLN A 133 15.80 -17.73 -13.40
CA GLN A 133 14.54 -17.73 -12.65
C GLN A 133 14.43 -16.51 -11.74
N PRO A 134 13.22 -16.01 -11.45
CA PRO A 134 13.06 -14.91 -10.52
C PRO A 134 13.55 -15.32 -9.12
N LEU A 135 14.19 -14.38 -8.43
CA LEU A 135 14.54 -14.51 -7.02
C LEU A 135 13.26 -14.77 -6.19
N SER A 136 13.40 -15.45 -5.06
CA SER A 136 12.31 -15.43 -4.07
C SER A 136 12.04 -13.99 -3.63
N PHE A 137 10.80 -13.69 -3.24
CA PHE A 137 10.43 -12.33 -2.85
C PHE A 137 11.34 -11.77 -1.73
N ASP A 138 11.61 -12.57 -0.69
CA ASP A 138 12.50 -12.18 0.40
C ASP A 138 13.93 -11.91 -0.08
N ALA A 139 14.46 -12.75 -0.98
CA ALA A 139 15.79 -12.52 -1.55
C ALA A 139 15.85 -11.24 -2.40
N ALA A 140 14.78 -10.92 -3.12
CA ALA A 140 14.66 -9.67 -3.86
C ALA A 140 14.61 -8.46 -2.91
N VAL A 141 13.78 -8.51 -1.87
CA VAL A 141 13.62 -7.44 -0.86
C VAL A 141 14.93 -7.11 -0.12
N LEU A 142 15.68 -8.13 0.29
CA LEU A 142 16.95 -7.96 1.01
C LEU A 142 18.11 -7.51 0.12
N SER A 143 17.93 -7.56 -1.20
CA SER A 143 18.91 -7.10 -2.17
C SER A 143 19.04 -5.57 -2.15
N GLY A 144 20.24 -5.05 -2.38
CA GLY A 144 20.44 -3.63 -2.67
C GLY A 144 19.73 -3.16 -3.94
N HIS A 145 19.41 -4.08 -4.86
CA HIS A 145 18.62 -3.79 -6.07
C HIS A 145 17.16 -3.41 -5.75
N ALA A 146 16.65 -3.80 -4.58
CA ALA A 146 15.29 -3.47 -4.17
C ALA A 146 15.09 -1.97 -3.88
N VAL A 147 16.17 -1.23 -3.61
CA VAL A 147 16.09 0.18 -3.21
C VAL A 147 15.90 1.07 -4.43
N GLY A 148 14.76 1.73 -4.50
CA GLY A 148 14.49 2.80 -5.45
C GLY A 148 14.94 4.16 -4.92
N VAL A 149 15.07 5.13 -5.83
CA VAL A 149 15.42 6.52 -5.49
C VAL A 149 14.29 7.12 -4.64
N PRO A 150 14.51 7.50 -3.37
CA PRO A 150 13.46 8.03 -2.50
C PRO A 150 12.86 9.33 -3.03
N GLY A 151 11.53 9.42 -3.02
CA GLY A 151 10.81 10.54 -3.62
C GLY A 151 9.93 11.36 -2.66
N ALA A 152 9.55 10.80 -1.50
CA ALA A 152 8.55 11.39 -0.60
C ALA A 152 8.91 12.83 -0.18
N VAL A 153 10.14 13.07 0.27
CA VAL A 153 10.53 14.40 0.80
C VAL A 153 10.56 15.46 -0.31
N ARG A 154 11.05 15.11 -1.52
CA ARG A 154 11.09 16.03 -2.65
C ARG A 154 9.67 16.39 -3.14
N MET A 155 8.76 15.42 -3.13
CA MET A 155 7.35 15.66 -3.42
C MET A 155 6.71 16.59 -2.39
N LEU A 156 6.93 16.32 -1.09
CA LEU A 156 6.38 17.15 -0.01
C LEU A 156 6.89 18.58 -0.07
N GLU A 157 8.16 18.81 -0.37
CA GLU A 157 8.71 20.15 -0.55
C GLU A 157 8.09 20.86 -1.75
N ALA A 158 7.88 20.15 -2.88
CA ALA A 158 7.24 20.72 -4.07
C ALA A 158 5.78 21.11 -3.78
N ALA A 159 5.01 20.24 -3.11
CA ALA A 159 3.63 20.53 -2.69
C ALA A 159 3.58 21.68 -1.66
N HIS A 160 4.52 21.73 -0.71
CA HIS A 160 4.61 22.82 0.27
C HIS A 160 4.85 24.18 -0.40
N ARG A 161 5.66 24.28 -1.42
CA ARG A 161 5.89 25.54 -2.16
C ARG A 161 4.61 26.12 -2.77
N GLN A 162 3.62 25.29 -3.09
CA GLN A 162 2.35 25.75 -3.67
C GLN A 162 1.24 25.90 -2.62
N HIS A 163 1.19 25.03 -1.62
CA HIS A 163 0.06 24.89 -0.71
C HIS A 163 0.39 25.12 0.77
N GLY A 164 1.69 25.28 1.11
CA GLY A 164 2.13 25.55 2.47
C GLY A 164 1.76 26.96 2.95
N GLN A 165 1.57 27.11 4.25
CA GLN A 165 1.30 28.38 4.93
C GLN A 165 2.34 28.69 6.00
N LEU A 166 2.84 27.68 6.68
CA LEU A 166 3.89 27.86 7.69
C LEU A 166 5.28 27.69 7.06
N PRO A 167 6.31 28.30 7.65
CA PRO A 167 7.68 28.07 7.22
C PRO A 167 8.04 26.58 7.24
N TRP A 168 8.66 26.07 6.17
CA TRP A 168 9.08 24.68 6.02
C TRP A 168 9.78 24.11 7.26
N ALA A 169 10.73 24.86 7.83
CA ALA A 169 11.50 24.43 9.00
C ALA A 169 10.62 24.13 10.23
N GLN A 170 9.50 24.83 10.39
CA GLN A 170 8.60 24.64 11.53
C GLN A 170 7.90 23.28 11.52
N LEU A 171 7.68 22.69 10.33
CA LEU A 171 6.95 21.44 10.14
C LEU A 171 7.73 20.22 10.66
N PHE A 172 9.04 20.34 10.82
CA PHE A 172 9.93 19.28 11.32
C PHE A 172 10.04 19.25 12.84
N LYS A 173 9.68 20.35 13.52
CA LYS A 173 9.89 20.49 14.95
C LYS A 173 9.23 19.36 15.77
N PRO A 174 7.96 18.95 15.53
CA PRO A 174 7.36 17.88 16.32
C PRO A 174 8.13 16.54 16.22
N ALA A 175 8.63 16.20 15.03
CA ALA A 175 9.40 14.99 14.82
C ALA A 175 10.81 15.06 15.43
N MET A 176 11.48 16.23 15.34
CA MET A 176 12.79 16.43 15.98
C MET A 176 12.68 16.33 17.50
N ASP A 177 11.69 16.98 18.10
CA ASP A 177 11.45 16.93 19.54
C ASP A 177 11.21 15.49 20.01
N LEU A 178 10.37 14.72 19.32
CA LEU A 178 10.13 13.30 19.64
C LEU A 178 11.37 12.43 19.45
N ALA A 179 12.16 12.67 18.41
CA ALA A 179 13.37 11.90 18.17
C ALA A 179 14.45 12.13 19.25
N GLU A 180 14.53 13.35 19.78
CA GLU A 180 15.49 13.74 20.85
C GLU A 180 15.00 13.34 22.25
N GLN A 181 13.73 13.61 22.56
CA GLN A 181 13.16 13.32 23.87
C GLN A 181 12.81 11.84 24.03
N GLY A 182 12.47 11.19 22.93
CA GLY A 182 12.09 9.79 22.85
C GLY A 182 10.59 9.57 22.75
N PHE A 183 10.24 8.42 22.25
CA PHE A 183 8.86 7.93 22.11
C PHE A 183 8.77 6.48 22.60
N ALA A 184 7.61 6.10 23.13
CA ALA A 184 7.38 4.75 23.60
C ALA A 184 7.19 3.78 22.42
N VAL A 185 7.85 2.62 22.49
CA VAL A 185 7.59 1.50 21.55
C VAL A 185 6.14 1.07 21.69
N SER A 186 5.38 1.12 20.60
CA SER A 186 3.99 0.70 20.56
C SER A 186 3.86 -0.83 20.50
N ALA A 187 2.67 -1.35 20.80
CA ALA A 187 2.39 -2.78 20.69
C ALA A 187 2.61 -3.27 19.25
N ARG A 188 2.20 -2.47 18.25
CA ARG A 188 2.36 -2.81 16.85
C ARG A 188 3.83 -2.83 16.42
N LEU A 189 4.60 -1.82 16.78
CA LEU A 189 6.04 -1.79 16.49
C LEU A 189 6.75 -2.99 17.15
N ASN A 190 6.47 -3.29 18.43
CA ASN A 190 7.04 -4.43 19.11
C ASN A 190 6.72 -5.75 18.41
N ASN A 191 5.45 -5.99 18.06
CA ASN A 191 5.01 -7.23 17.38
C ASN A 191 5.76 -7.42 16.04
N LEU A 192 5.88 -6.35 15.25
CA LEU A 192 6.57 -6.39 13.96
C LEU A 192 8.08 -6.57 14.10
N LEU A 193 8.72 -5.95 15.11
CA LEU A 193 10.14 -6.19 15.42
C LEU A 193 10.42 -7.63 15.86
N GLN A 194 9.47 -8.25 16.58
CA GLN A 194 9.60 -9.65 16.99
C GLN A 194 9.44 -10.61 15.82
N SER A 195 8.49 -10.33 14.91
CA SER A 195 8.14 -11.21 13.81
C SER A 195 9.07 -11.10 12.61
N ASP A 196 9.76 -9.95 12.42
CA ASP A 196 10.69 -9.78 11.28
C ASP A 196 12.00 -10.55 11.54
N PRO A 197 12.33 -11.56 10.69
CA PRO A 197 13.52 -12.38 10.90
C PRO A 197 14.81 -11.72 10.38
N TYR A 198 14.71 -10.66 9.59
CA TYR A 198 15.82 -10.09 8.82
C TYR A 198 16.36 -8.78 9.40
N LEU A 199 15.50 -7.90 9.94
CA LEU A 199 15.91 -6.56 10.40
C LEU A 199 17.06 -6.60 11.42
N ARG A 200 17.04 -7.58 12.33
CA ARG A 200 18.11 -7.78 13.33
C ARG A 200 19.48 -8.15 12.76
N GLN A 201 19.55 -8.49 11.47
CA GLN A 201 20.80 -8.77 10.77
C GLN A 201 21.51 -7.49 10.33
N ASP A 202 20.77 -6.38 10.22
CA ASP A 202 21.35 -5.06 9.99
C ASP A 202 21.98 -4.53 11.28
N PRO A 203 23.30 -4.22 11.29
CA PRO A 203 23.98 -3.82 12.53
C PRO A 203 23.44 -2.54 13.16
N LEU A 204 23.02 -1.54 12.34
CA LEU A 204 22.48 -0.28 12.84
C LEU A 204 21.07 -0.49 13.40
N ALA A 205 20.21 -1.20 12.68
CA ALA A 205 18.85 -1.51 13.14
C ALA A 205 18.88 -2.41 14.38
N ARG A 206 19.80 -3.40 14.43
CA ARG A 206 20.00 -4.25 15.61
C ARG A 206 20.38 -3.42 16.84
N GLY A 207 21.33 -2.51 16.70
CA GLY A 207 21.78 -1.66 17.82
C GLY A 207 20.71 -0.67 18.30
N PHE A 208 19.72 -0.38 17.45
CA PHE A 208 18.67 0.60 17.75
C PHE A 208 17.36 -0.04 18.25
N TYR A 209 16.85 -1.08 17.55
CA TYR A 209 15.53 -1.66 17.83
C TYR A 209 15.57 -2.86 18.80
N TYR A 210 16.75 -3.38 19.11
CA TYR A 210 16.90 -4.60 19.91
C TYR A 210 17.86 -4.38 21.07
N ASN A 211 17.64 -5.12 22.16
CA ASN A 211 18.53 -5.13 23.32
C ASN A 211 19.81 -5.96 23.07
N ALA A 212 20.72 -5.98 24.04
CA ALA A 212 21.98 -6.71 23.94
C ALA A 212 21.79 -8.25 23.71
N GLN A 213 20.64 -8.79 24.10
CA GLN A 213 20.27 -10.20 23.90
C GLN A 213 19.64 -10.44 22.52
N GLY A 214 19.48 -9.39 21.68
CA GLY A 214 18.86 -9.47 20.35
C GLY A 214 17.33 -9.58 20.39
N GLN A 215 16.70 -9.24 21.51
CA GLN A 215 15.26 -9.19 21.67
C GLN A 215 14.76 -7.78 21.32
N ALA A 216 13.61 -7.67 20.65
CA ALA A 216 12.98 -6.39 20.40
C ALA A 216 12.69 -5.66 21.71
N TRP A 217 12.89 -4.33 21.72
CA TRP A 217 12.53 -3.52 22.87
C TRP A 217 11.06 -3.72 23.24
N PRO A 218 10.73 -3.90 24.53
CA PRO A 218 9.35 -4.16 24.95
C PRO A 218 8.45 -2.92 24.74
N VAL A 219 7.14 -3.17 24.70
CA VAL A 219 6.13 -2.12 24.68
C VAL A 219 6.36 -1.15 25.84
N GLY A 220 6.32 0.14 25.56
CA GLY A 220 6.56 1.21 26.52
C GLY A 220 8.04 1.58 26.71
N HIS A 221 8.99 0.82 26.16
CA HIS A 221 10.41 1.25 26.16
C HIS A 221 10.56 2.56 25.37
N VAL A 222 11.32 3.51 25.94
CA VAL A 222 11.52 4.81 25.30
C VAL A 222 12.72 4.76 24.36
N LEU A 223 12.44 4.85 23.07
CA LEU A 223 13.45 4.98 22.02
C LEU A 223 13.76 6.45 21.74
N ARG A 224 15.06 6.78 21.64
CA ARG A 224 15.54 8.08 21.17
C ARG A 224 16.33 7.87 19.88
N ASN A 225 16.05 8.70 18.87
CA ASN A 225 16.68 8.59 17.55
C ASN A 225 17.42 9.89 17.18
N PRO A 226 18.55 10.19 17.85
CA PRO A 226 19.28 11.44 17.62
C PRO A 226 19.84 11.55 16.20
N GLU A 227 20.13 10.44 15.52
CA GLU A 227 20.53 10.47 14.12
C GLU A 227 19.38 10.92 13.22
N TYR A 228 18.16 10.41 13.43
CA TYR A 228 16.99 10.88 12.69
C TYR A 228 16.73 12.37 12.94
N ALA A 229 16.83 12.82 14.21
CA ALA A 229 16.72 14.25 14.54
C ALA A 229 17.77 15.10 13.80
N HIS A 230 19.01 14.61 13.69
CA HIS A 230 20.07 15.27 12.89
C HIS A 230 19.69 15.39 11.42
N VAL A 231 19.22 14.32 10.80
CA VAL A 231 18.79 14.32 9.40
C VAL A 231 17.60 15.27 9.21
N LEU A 232 16.59 15.23 10.10
CA LEU A 232 15.44 16.14 10.05
C LEU A 232 15.84 17.61 10.19
N ARG A 233 16.82 17.92 11.04
CA ARG A 233 17.34 19.29 11.20
C ARG A 233 17.99 19.77 9.90
N ARG A 234 18.73 18.92 9.21
CA ARG A 234 19.27 19.25 7.88
C ARG A 234 18.16 19.48 6.87
N LEU A 235 17.15 18.58 6.82
CA LEU A 235 15.99 18.74 5.93
C LEU A 235 15.23 20.05 6.20
N SER A 236 15.10 20.44 7.47
CA SER A 236 14.40 21.67 7.84
C SER A 236 15.14 22.95 7.38
N MET A 237 16.48 22.91 7.28
CA MET A 237 17.32 24.04 6.88
C MET A 237 17.64 24.06 5.38
N GLU A 238 17.89 22.89 4.78
CA GLU A 238 18.41 22.75 3.42
C GLU A 238 17.32 22.28 2.41
N GLY A 239 16.10 21.99 2.89
CA GLY A 239 15.05 21.39 2.08
C GLY A 239 15.35 19.93 1.71
N SER A 240 14.65 19.39 0.73
CA SER A 240 14.84 18.02 0.23
C SER A 240 16.26 17.76 -0.29
N LYS A 241 17.00 18.81 -0.64
CA LYS A 241 18.39 18.72 -1.07
C LYS A 241 19.25 17.97 -0.04
N ALA A 242 18.98 18.14 1.27
CA ALA A 242 19.72 17.46 2.33
C ALA A 242 19.67 15.92 2.23
N LEU A 243 18.59 15.35 1.68
CA LEU A 243 18.45 13.90 1.45
C LEU A 243 19.12 13.45 0.14
N HIS A 244 19.06 14.29 -0.88
CA HIS A 244 19.43 13.94 -2.26
C HIS A 244 20.88 14.33 -2.62
N GLU A 245 21.55 15.11 -1.77
CA GLU A 245 22.94 15.56 -1.97
C GLU A 245 23.71 15.54 -0.63
N GLY A 246 25.03 15.62 -0.70
CA GLY A 246 25.88 15.69 0.49
C GLY A 246 25.94 14.41 1.33
N PRO A 247 26.19 14.52 2.65
CA PRO A 247 26.49 13.35 3.50
C PRO A 247 25.38 12.32 3.61
N VAL A 248 24.10 12.74 3.63
CA VAL A 248 22.96 11.79 3.72
C VAL A 248 22.85 10.98 2.44
N ALA A 249 22.96 11.63 1.28
CA ALA A 249 22.97 10.94 -0.02
C ALA A 249 24.14 9.95 -0.12
N GLN A 250 25.34 10.35 0.33
CA GLN A 250 26.52 9.47 0.37
C GLN A 250 26.27 8.24 1.26
N ALA A 251 25.66 8.43 2.43
CA ALA A 251 25.32 7.34 3.34
C ALA A 251 24.28 6.39 2.72
N ILE A 252 23.26 6.92 2.02
CA ILE A 252 22.27 6.10 1.28
C ILE A 252 22.98 5.23 0.24
N VAL A 253 23.79 5.83 -0.65
CA VAL A 253 24.49 5.10 -1.71
C VAL A 253 25.44 4.06 -1.14
N ALA A 254 26.24 4.42 -0.12
CA ALA A 254 27.12 3.49 0.56
C ALA A 254 26.36 2.30 1.17
N ARG A 255 25.17 2.56 1.71
CA ARG A 255 24.33 1.53 2.35
C ARG A 255 23.72 0.58 1.30
N VAL A 256 23.27 1.12 0.17
CA VAL A 256 22.72 0.34 -0.95
C VAL A 256 23.77 -0.54 -1.61
N ALA A 257 25.02 -0.10 -1.66
CA ALA A 257 26.15 -0.83 -2.24
C ALA A 257 26.67 -1.99 -1.35
N GLN A 258 26.12 -2.19 -0.13
CA GLN A 258 26.55 -3.28 0.75
C GLN A 258 25.91 -4.63 0.39
N PRO A 259 26.58 -5.77 0.69
CA PRO A 259 25.97 -7.09 0.56
C PRO A 259 24.68 -7.25 1.41
N PRO A 260 23.84 -8.24 1.11
CA PRO A 260 23.87 -9.11 -0.08
C PRO A 260 23.39 -8.37 -1.33
N ASN A 261 23.83 -8.82 -2.51
CA ASN A 261 23.43 -8.29 -3.82
C ASN A 261 23.47 -6.75 -3.86
N ALA A 262 24.69 -6.20 -3.92
CA ALA A 262 24.91 -4.77 -3.93
C ALA A 262 24.06 -4.05 -4.98
N GLY A 263 23.31 -3.03 -4.57
CA GLY A 263 22.49 -2.23 -5.47
C GLY A 263 23.31 -1.26 -6.31
N ARG A 264 22.67 -0.68 -7.32
CA ARG A 264 23.31 0.17 -8.33
C ARG A 264 22.92 1.64 -8.23
N LEU A 265 22.30 2.07 -7.12
CA LEU A 265 21.91 3.45 -6.87
C LEU A 265 23.16 4.33 -6.72
N ARG A 266 23.16 5.47 -7.40
CA ARG A 266 24.28 6.43 -7.42
C ARG A 266 23.84 7.79 -6.91
N LEU A 267 24.82 8.63 -6.53
CA LEU A 267 24.57 10.03 -6.14
C LEU A 267 23.86 10.82 -7.23
N GLN A 268 24.15 10.51 -8.50
CA GLN A 268 23.50 11.16 -9.64
C GLN A 268 21.99 10.82 -9.69
N ASP A 269 21.61 9.57 -9.42
CA ASP A 269 20.21 9.16 -9.42
C ASP A 269 19.40 9.90 -8.33
N LEU A 270 20.00 10.11 -7.16
CA LEU A 270 19.41 10.91 -6.08
C LEU A 270 19.28 12.38 -6.49
N ARG A 271 20.33 12.98 -7.05
CA ARG A 271 20.34 14.40 -7.47
C ARG A 271 19.31 14.69 -8.55
N ASP A 272 19.19 13.80 -9.53
CA ASP A 272 18.35 13.98 -10.73
C ASP A 272 16.89 13.64 -10.48
N TYR A 273 16.55 13.00 -9.35
CA TYR A 273 15.17 12.67 -9.03
C TYR A 273 14.29 13.93 -9.03
N GLN A 274 13.13 13.82 -9.68
CA GLN A 274 12.10 14.86 -9.70
C GLN A 274 10.75 14.26 -9.34
N SER A 275 10.04 14.89 -8.39
CA SER A 275 8.62 14.65 -8.19
C SER A 275 7.81 15.18 -9.37
N ARG A 276 6.61 14.65 -9.57
CA ARG A 276 5.71 15.08 -10.67
C ARG A 276 4.40 15.61 -10.09
N GLU A 277 3.89 16.68 -10.63
CA GLU A 277 2.47 17.00 -10.53
C GLU A 277 1.76 16.30 -11.69
N ARG A 278 0.70 15.55 -11.38
CA ARG A 278 -0.09 14.80 -12.36
C ARG A 278 -1.52 15.29 -12.38
N GLU A 279 -2.20 15.11 -13.51
CA GLU A 279 -3.64 15.37 -13.60
C GLU A 279 -4.38 14.30 -12.76
N PRO A 280 -5.21 14.68 -11.78
CA PRO A 280 -6.00 13.74 -11.01
C PRO A 280 -6.93 12.91 -11.90
N LEU A 281 -7.04 11.62 -11.62
CA LEU A 281 -8.02 10.77 -12.28
C LEU A 281 -9.36 10.89 -11.54
N CYS A 282 -10.34 11.50 -12.18
CA CYS A 282 -11.68 11.63 -11.62
C CYS A 282 -12.70 10.91 -12.49
N PHE A 283 -13.71 10.31 -11.85
CA PHE A 283 -14.86 9.71 -12.53
C PHE A 283 -16.16 10.01 -11.76
N ALA A 284 -17.27 10.05 -12.50
CA ALA A 284 -18.61 10.20 -11.93
C ALA A 284 -19.10 8.84 -11.40
N HIS A 285 -19.79 8.86 -10.27
CA HIS A 285 -20.41 7.68 -9.67
C HIS A 285 -21.77 8.03 -9.12
N ALA A 286 -22.81 7.37 -9.63
CA ALA A 286 -24.20 7.60 -9.23
C ALA A 286 -24.67 6.49 -8.29
N VAL A 287 -25.31 6.88 -7.20
CA VAL A 287 -25.96 5.98 -6.25
C VAL A 287 -27.38 6.50 -6.01
N GLN A 288 -28.37 5.79 -6.51
CA GLN A 288 -29.78 6.25 -6.49
C GLN A 288 -29.92 7.64 -7.16
N GLN A 289 -30.32 8.66 -6.40
CA GLN A 289 -30.48 10.06 -6.86
C GLN A 289 -29.28 10.95 -6.51
N ARG A 290 -28.21 10.39 -5.95
CA ARG A 290 -27.01 11.13 -5.55
C ARG A 290 -25.90 10.90 -6.56
N HIS A 291 -25.25 11.97 -6.97
CA HIS A 291 -24.15 11.95 -7.93
C HIS A 291 -22.87 12.38 -7.24
N PHE A 292 -21.83 11.57 -7.36
CA PHE A 292 -20.54 11.81 -6.76
C PHE A 292 -19.46 11.94 -7.84
N LYS A 293 -18.47 12.81 -7.58
CA LYS A 293 -17.21 12.86 -8.32
C LYS A 293 -16.13 12.29 -7.42
N LEU A 294 -15.58 11.14 -7.80
CA LEU A 294 -14.50 10.50 -7.10
C LEU A 294 -13.18 10.81 -7.79
N CYS A 295 -12.25 11.41 -7.07
CA CYS A 295 -10.94 11.78 -7.58
C CYS A 295 -9.84 11.07 -6.80
N GLY A 296 -8.91 10.45 -7.50
CA GLY A 296 -7.79 9.76 -6.91
C GLY A 296 -6.55 9.82 -7.78
N PHE A 297 -5.54 9.09 -7.36
CA PHE A 297 -4.24 9.16 -8.00
C PHE A 297 -4.23 8.38 -9.33
N PRO A 298 -3.72 8.99 -10.43
CA PRO A 298 -3.60 8.33 -11.74
C PRO A 298 -2.43 7.31 -11.74
N PRO A 299 -2.22 6.54 -12.82
CA PRO A 299 -0.98 5.77 -12.97
C PRO A 299 0.29 6.66 -12.77
N PRO A 300 1.31 6.12 -12.10
CA PRO A 300 1.61 4.71 -11.86
C PRO A 300 0.80 4.07 -10.72
N SER A 301 -0.15 4.77 -10.07
CA SER A 301 -1.12 4.09 -9.22
C SER A 301 -2.15 3.33 -10.06
N SER A 302 -2.41 2.11 -9.69
CA SER A 302 -3.45 1.27 -10.27
C SER A 302 -4.75 1.31 -9.47
N GLY A 303 -4.67 1.85 -8.24
CA GLY A 303 -5.74 1.68 -7.27
C GLY A 303 -7.02 2.39 -7.65
N HIS A 304 -6.93 3.65 -8.03
CA HIS A 304 -8.14 4.42 -8.35
C HIS A 304 -8.85 3.94 -9.63
N VAL A 305 -8.08 3.49 -10.64
CA VAL A 305 -8.65 2.83 -11.82
C VAL A 305 -9.40 1.55 -11.43
N ALA A 306 -8.78 0.67 -10.64
CA ALA A 306 -9.41 -0.58 -10.21
C ALA A 306 -10.66 -0.34 -9.35
N ILE A 307 -10.62 0.65 -8.43
CA ILE A 307 -11.79 1.06 -7.64
C ILE A 307 -12.92 1.52 -8.57
N GLY A 308 -12.62 2.38 -9.54
CA GLY A 308 -13.61 2.87 -10.51
C GLY A 308 -14.23 1.75 -11.35
N GLN A 309 -13.41 0.78 -11.76
CA GLN A 309 -13.90 -0.42 -12.45
C GLN A 309 -14.81 -1.28 -11.57
N ILE A 310 -14.42 -1.55 -10.33
CA ILE A 310 -15.24 -2.33 -9.39
C ILE A 310 -16.59 -1.65 -9.17
N LEU A 311 -16.59 -0.37 -8.79
CA LEU A 311 -17.83 0.39 -8.55
C LEU A 311 -18.70 0.49 -9.81
N GLY A 312 -18.07 0.76 -10.96
CA GLY A 312 -18.78 0.88 -12.23
C GLY A 312 -19.38 -0.44 -12.72
N MET A 313 -18.66 -1.58 -12.56
CA MET A 313 -19.24 -2.88 -12.90
C MET A 313 -20.38 -3.28 -11.96
N LEU A 314 -20.25 -3.00 -10.65
CA LEU A 314 -21.33 -3.26 -9.68
C LEU A 314 -22.62 -2.51 -10.02
N ALA A 315 -22.52 -1.28 -10.52
CA ALA A 315 -23.68 -0.49 -10.94
C ALA A 315 -24.49 -1.13 -12.09
N HIS A 316 -23.89 -2.07 -12.83
CA HIS A 316 -24.54 -2.83 -13.89
C HIS A 316 -24.94 -4.25 -13.49
N THR A 317 -24.81 -4.63 -12.20
CA THR A 317 -25.26 -5.92 -11.70
C THR A 317 -26.59 -5.80 -10.97
N THR A 318 -27.41 -6.85 -11.04
CA THR A 318 -28.66 -6.94 -10.27
C THR A 318 -28.41 -7.67 -8.97
N ALA A 319 -28.89 -7.12 -7.86
CA ALA A 319 -28.84 -7.76 -6.56
C ALA A 319 -30.02 -8.73 -6.36
N ASP A 320 -29.77 -9.91 -5.83
CA ASP A 320 -30.79 -10.89 -5.41
C ASP A 320 -31.26 -10.65 -3.97
N GLY A 321 -31.32 -9.40 -3.53
CA GLY A 321 -31.72 -9.02 -2.19
C GLY A 321 -30.93 -7.84 -1.61
N PRO A 322 -31.04 -7.58 -0.30
CA PRO A 322 -30.32 -6.46 0.32
C PRO A 322 -28.81 -6.69 0.29
N GLU A 323 -28.07 -5.63 0.03
CA GLU A 323 -26.61 -5.68 -0.02
C GLU A 323 -25.98 -5.89 1.37
N LEU A 324 -26.64 -5.40 2.42
CA LEU A 324 -26.28 -5.66 3.82
C LEU A 324 -27.29 -6.60 4.46
N GLN A 325 -26.80 -7.59 5.21
CA GLN A 325 -27.59 -8.47 6.06
C GLN A 325 -26.98 -8.48 7.47
N GLY A 326 -27.79 -8.10 8.47
CA GLY A 326 -27.26 -7.95 9.83
C GLY A 326 -26.13 -6.90 9.97
N GLY A 327 -26.12 -5.87 9.12
CA GLY A 327 -25.15 -4.79 9.16
C GLY A 327 -23.79 -5.11 8.46
N ILE A 328 -23.68 -6.26 7.78
CA ILE A 328 -22.48 -6.66 7.04
C ILE A 328 -22.82 -7.03 5.59
N PRO A 329 -21.84 -7.02 4.66
CA PRO A 329 -22.07 -7.40 3.27
C PRO A 329 -22.68 -8.80 3.14
N SER A 330 -23.78 -8.90 2.38
CA SER A 330 -24.50 -10.16 2.14
C SER A 330 -23.66 -11.11 1.26
N PRO A 331 -23.92 -12.42 1.31
CA PRO A 331 -23.22 -13.38 0.43
C PRO A 331 -23.36 -13.05 -1.06
N ASP A 332 -24.51 -12.54 -1.48
CA ASP A 332 -24.75 -12.10 -2.86
C ASP A 332 -23.88 -10.89 -3.22
N PHE A 333 -23.86 -9.89 -2.35
CA PHE A 333 -23.00 -8.73 -2.55
C PHE A 333 -21.52 -9.12 -2.61
N VAL A 334 -21.04 -9.95 -1.67
CA VAL A 334 -19.64 -10.44 -1.67
C VAL A 334 -19.31 -11.16 -2.97
N HIS A 335 -20.23 -11.99 -3.48
CA HIS A 335 -20.06 -12.66 -4.77
C HIS A 335 -19.89 -11.65 -5.91
N ARG A 336 -20.85 -10.75 -6.12
CA ARG A 336 -20.81 -9.74 -7.20
C ARG A 336 -19.56 -8.87 -7.10
N TYR A 337 -19.26 -8.37 -5.89
CA TYR A 337 -18.08 -7.56 -5.60
C TYR A 337 -16.78 -8.27 -5.98
N THR A 338 -16.61 -9.52 -5.56
CA THR A 338 -15.37 -10.26 -5.84
C THR A 338 -15.25 -10.65 -7.29
N GLN A 339 -16.35 -10.88 -8.03
CA GLN A 339 -16.29 -11.11 -9.47
C GLN A 339 -15.91 -9.82 -10.22
N ALA A 340 -16.48 -8.68 -9.88
CA ALA A 340 -16.07 -7.37 -10.40
C ALA A 340 -14.59 -7.09 -10.12
N SER A 341 -14.15 -7.40 -8.91
CA SER A 341 -12.74 -7.25 -8.51
C SER A 341 -11.80 -8.10 -9.34
N ARG A 342 -12.13 -9.37 -9.61
CA ARG A 342 -11.30 -10.25 -10.48
C ARG A 342 -11.09 -9.63 -11.86
N LEU A 343 -12.13 -9.08 -12.45
CA LEU A 343 -12.07 -8.43 -13.75
C LEU A 343 -11.19 -7.17 -13.71
N ALA A 344 -11.34 -6.35 -12.67
CA ALA A 344 -10.52 -5.15 -12.47
C ALA A 344 -9.04 -5.49 -12.24
N PHE A 345 -8.73 -6.55 -11.49
CA PHE A 345 -7.36 -6.99 -11.27
C PHE A 345 -6.72 -7.63 -12.50
N ALA A 346 -7.52 -8.28 -13.37
CA ALA A 346 -7.04 -8.75 -14.65
C ALA A 346 -6.62 -7.59 -15.56
N ASP A 347 -7.41 -6.53 -15.64
CA ASP A 347 -7.07 -5.30 -16.37
C ASP A 347 -5.86 -4.59 -15.74
N ARG A 348 -5.79 -4.55 -14.40
CA ARG A 348 -4.66 -4.02 -13.65
C ARG A 348 -3.35 -4.72 -14.02
N ALA A 349 -3.37 -6.04 -14.06
CA ALA A 349 -2.19 -6.83 -14.40
C ALA A 349 -1.73 -6.61 -15.84
N GLN A 350 -2.68 -6.39 -16.75
CA GLN A 350 -2.42 -6.25 -18.18
C GLN A 350 -1.90 -4.87 -18.57
N TYR A 351 -2.48 -3.79 -18.00
CA TYR A 351 -2.31 -2.45 -18.54
C TYR A 351 -1.54 -1.49 -17.65
N LEU A 352 -1.71 -1.60 -16.29
CA LEU A 352 -1.31 -0.49 -15.43
C LEU A 352 0.17 -0.50 -15.08
N ALA A 353 0.85 0.58 -15.45
CA ALA A 353 2.27 0.82 -15.25
C ALA A 353 2.55 2.34 -15.25
N ASP A 354 3.83 2.73 -15.25
CA ASP A 354 4.26 4.13 -15.36
C ASP A 354 3.87 4.72 -16.72
N PRO A 355 3.05 5.79 -16.76
CA PRO A 355 2.59 6.42 -18.00
C PRO A 355 3.70 7.11 -18.81
N GLU A 356 4.88 7.33 -18.23
CA GLU A 356 6.04 7.86 -18.96
C GLU A 356 6.76 6.76 -19.78
N PHE A 357 6.41 5.49 -19.60
CA PHE A 357 7.03 4.31 -20.23
C PHE A 357 6.03 3.40 -20.96
N VAL A 358 4.76 3.49 -20.64
CA VAL A 358 3.71 2.62 -21.18
C VAL A 358 2.50 3.45 -21.54
N ASP A 359 2.13 3.41 -22.81
CA ASP A 359 0.94 4.10 -23.30
C ASP A 359 -0.35 3.50 -22.71
N PRO A 360 -1.32 4.34 -22.36
CA PRO A 360 -2.63 3.87 -21.91
C PRO A 360 -3.38 3.16 -23.04
N PRO A 361 -4.24 2.17 -22.71
CA PRO A 361 -5.12 1.58 -23.71
C PRO A 361 -6.03 2.66 -24.33
N ALA A 362 -6.23 2.61 -25.65
CA ALA A 362 -6.98 3.59 -26.44
C ALA A 362 -6.52 5.05 -26.25
N GLY A 363 -5.27 5.28 -25.81
CA GLY A 363 -4.70 6.63 -25.67
C GLY A 363 -5.11 7.37 -24.39
N ASP A 364 -5.98 6.80 -23.54
CA ASP A 364 -6.40 7.39 -22.27
C ASP A 364 -6.72 6.31 -21.22
N TRP A 365 -6.21 6.45 -20.01
CA TRP A 365 -6.55 5.58 -18.89
C TRP A 365 -8.04 5.56 -18.56
N ARG A 366 -8.79 6.63 -18.89
CA ARG A 366 -10.25 6.72 -18.72
C ARG A 366 -11.00 5.73 -19.60
N SER A 367 -10.38 5.19 -20.66
CA SER A 367 -10.99 4.11 -21.48
C SER A 367 -11.34 2.87 -20.65
N LEU A 368 -10.56 2.57 -19.61
CA LEU A 368 -10.83 1.51 -18.63
C LEU A 368 -12.02 1.80 -17.71
N LEU A 369 -12.50 3.04 -17.68
CA LEU A 369 -13.63 3.52 -16.87
C LEU A 369 -14.85 3.91 -17.73
N GLY A 370 -14.77 3.71 -19.05
CA GLY A 370 -15.85 4.03 -19.98
C GLY A 370 -17.14 3.24 -19.65
N PRO A 371 -18.33 3.89 -19.62
CA PRO A 371 -19.58 3.22 -19.23
C PRO A 371 -19.89 1.97 -20.08
N ALA A 372 -19.69 2.05 -21.40
CA ALA A 372 -19.91 0.92 -22.31
C ALA A 372 -18.95 -0.24 -22.01
N TYR A 373 -17.68 0.06 -21.74
CA TYR A 373 -16.68 -0.92 -21.35
C TYR A 373 -17.05 -1.61 -20.03
N LEU A 374 -17.39 -0.84 -19.01
CA LEU A 374 -17.76 -1.37 -17.69
C LEU A 374 -19.04 -2.23 -17.76
N GLN A 375 -20.02 -1.81 -18.58
CA GLN A 375 -21.22 -2.61 -18.85
C GLN A 375 -20.86 -3.92 -19.56
N GLN A 376 -19.97 -3.90 -20.55
CA GLN A 376 -19.51 -5.11 -21.22
C GLN A 376 -18.82 -6.07 -20.24
N ARG A 377 -17.93 -5.53 -19.39
CA ARG A 377 -17.22 -6.31 -18.38
C ARG A 377 -18.17 -6.91 -17.34
N SER A 378 -19.19 -6.15 -16.90
CA SER A 378 -20.15 -6.63 -15.91
C SER A 378 -20.96 -7.85 -16.38
N ARG A 379 -21.20 -8.01 -17.69
CA ARG A 379 -21.89 -9.19 -18.26
C ARG A 379 -21.16 -10.52 -18.04
N LEU A 380 -19.87 -10.46 -17.68
CA LEU A 380 -19.10 -11.65 -17.32
C LEU A 380 -19.37 -12.11 -15.88
N ILE A 381 -20.05 -11.29 -15.08
CA ILE A 381 -20.41 -11.61 -13.69
C ILE A 381 -21.66 -12.51 -13.73
N GLY A 382 -21.45 -13.80 -13.65
CA GLY A 382 -22.51 -14.81 -13.66
C GLY A 382 -22.84 -15.32 -12.23
N PRO A 383 -23.75 -16.29 -12.09
CA PRO A 383 -24.16 -16.83 -10.80
C PRO A 383 -23.07 -17.68 -10.11
N ARG A 384 -22.03 -18.08 -10.82
CA ARG A 384 -20.91 -18.87 -10.30
C ARG A 384 -19.62 -18.07 -10.35
N ALA A 385 -18.72 -18.37 -9.41
CA ALA A 385 -17.40 -17.75 -9.36
C ALA A 385 -16.56 -18.06 -10.62
N MET A 386 -15.93 -17.03 -11.18
CA MET A 386 -14.93 -17.20 -12.23
C MET A 386 -13.68 -17.89 -11.65
N THR A 387 -13.17 -18.90 -12.36
CA THR A 387 -11.88 -19.51 -12.03
C THR A 387 -10.71 -18.67 -12.54
N THR A 388 -10.89 -18.03 -13.70
CA THR A 388 -9.93 -17.11 -14.32
C THR A 388 -10.69 -15.94 -14.91
N ALA A 389 -10.24 -14.71 -14.62
CA ALA A 389 -10.80 -13.49 -15.18
C ALA A 389 -9.91 -13.04 -16.35
N PRO A 390 -10.45 -12.89 -17.57
CA PRO A 390 -9.68 -12.35 -18.69
C PRO A 390 -9.53 -10.84 -18.56
N ALA A 391 -8.40 -10.29 -19.02
CA ALA A 391 -8.29 -8.86 -19.26
C ALA A 391 -9.26 -8.43 -20.38
N GLY A 392 -9.83 -7.24 -20.25
CA GLY A 392 -10.73 -6.68 -21.25
C GLY A 392 -9.97 -5.95 -22.37
N GLN A 393 -10.71 -5.50 -23.38
CA GLN A 393 -10.18 -4.68 -24.47
C GLN A 393 -11.05 -3.41 -24.59
N PRO A 394 -10.67 -2.32 -23.92
CA PRO A 394 -11.42 -1.07 -24.02
C PRO A 394 -11.27 -0.49 -25.45
N ASP A 395 -12.38 0.05 -25.98
CA ASP A 395 -12.43 0.80 -27.24
C ASP A 395 -11.69 0.16 -28.45
N ASN A 396 -11.83 -1.16 -28.59
CA ASN A 396 -11.22 -1.94 -29.69
C ASN A 396 -9.68 -1.82 -29.78
N VAL A 397 -9.00 -1.69 -28.64
CA VAL A 397 -7.55 -1.86 -28.59
C VAL A 397 -7.20 -3.17 -29.29
N GLY A 398 -6.27 -3.12 -30.24
CA GLY A 398 -5.80 -4.29 -30.98
C GLY A 398 -5.23 -5.39 -30.07
N PRO A 399 -4.64 -6.46 -30.64
CA PRO A 399 -4.10 -7.56 -29.86
C PRO A 399 -3.19 -7.05 -28.75
N LEU A 400 -3.34 -7.63 -27.55
CA LEU A 400 -2.56 -7.24 -26.37
C LEU A 400 -1.07 -7.50 -26.63
N ALA A 401 -0.32 -6.45 -26.87
CA ALA A 401 1.11 -6.52 -27.20
C ALA A 401 1.96 -6.92 -26.00
N MET A 402 1.49 -6.64 -24.78
CA MET A 402 2.19 -6.91 -23.52
C MET A 402 1.59 -8.11 -22.79
N ALA A 403 2.42 -8.76 -21.98
CA ALA A 403 1.99 -9.81 -21.07
C ALA A 403 1.40 -9.22 -19.79
N PRO A 404 0.40 -9.88 -19.18
CA PRO A 404 -0.04 -9.51 -17.84
C PRO A 404 1.07 -9.75 -16.82
N MET A 405 1.20 -8.85 -15.84
CA MET A 405 2.13 -9.04 -14.73
C MET A 405 1.72 -10.28 -13.91
N PRO A 406 2.64 -11.20 -13.61
CA PRO A 406 2.37 -12.31 -12.70
C PRO A 406 1.92 -11.81 -11.31
N ASP A 407 1.17 -12.65 -10.59
CA ASP A 407 0.81 -12.36 -9.21
C ASP A 407 2.06 -12.21 -8.34
N GLN A 408 2.09 -11.15 -7.60
CA GLN A 408 3.20 -10.79 -6.73
C GLN A 408 2.67 -10.20 -5.45
N VAL A 409 3.42 -10.43 -4.37
CA VAL A 409 3.10 -9.87 -3.05
C VAL A 409 3.38 -8.37 -3.07
N GLU A 410 2.47 -7.57 -2.52
CA GLU A 410 2.64 -6.14 -2.28
C GLU A 410 2.34 -5.89 -0.80
N HIS A 411 3.14 -5.05 -0.13
CA HIS A 411 3.11 -4.88 1.32
C HIS A 411 2.85 -3.42 1.76
N GLY A 412 3.17 -3.17 2.98
CA GLY A 412 3.13 -2.05 3.90
C GLY A 412 2.91 -0.63 3.39
N THR A 413 2.33 0.19 4.23
CA THR A 413 1.98 1.57 3.86
C THR A 413 1.39 2.28 5.09
N SER A 414 1.33 3.62 5.07
CA SER A 414 0.52 4.44 5.97
C SER A 414 -0.38 5.38 5.17
N HIS A 415 -1.52 5.77 5.74
CA HIS A 415 -2.42 6.75 5.14
C HIS A 415 -2.67 7.92 6.09
N ILE A 416 -2.81 9.12 5.51
CA ILE A 416 -3.01 10.40 6.19
C ILE A 416 -4.18 11.12 5.51
N SER A 417 -5.18 11.51 6.28
CA SER A 417 -6.28 12.38 5.85
C SER A 417 -6.29 13.65 6.70
N VAL A 418 -6.35 14.80 6.08
CA VAL A 418 -6.37 16.11 6.77
C VAL A 418 -7.41 17.00 6.12
N VAL A 419 -8.12 17.77 6.95
CA VAL A 419 -8.93 18.90 6.51
C VAL A 419 -8.60 20.09 7.41
N ASP A 420 -8.24 21.23 6.82
CA ASP A 420 -7.93 22.46 7.57
C ASP A 420 -9.14 23.38 7.77
N ALA A 421 -8.93 24.47 8.50
CA ALA A 421 -9.99 25.42 8.86
C ALA A 421 -10.59 26.18 7.66
N GLN A 422 -9.91 26.18 6.50
CA GLN A 422 -10.39 26.75 5.25
C GLN A 422 -11.14 25.73 4.39
N GLY A 423 -11.24 24.47 4.86
CA GLY A 423 -11.87 23.36 4.11
C GLY A 423 -10.99 22.79 3.00
N ARG A 424 -9.70 23.13 2.97
CA ARG A 424 -8.73 22.48 2.08
C ARG A 424 -8.44 21.09 2.64
N ALA A 425 -8.21 20.13 1.74
CA ALA A 425 -8.09 18.75 2.14
C ALA A 425 -6.88 18.05 1.52
N VAL A 426 -6.35 17.10 2.27
CA VAL A 426 -5.27 16.19 1.84
C VAL A 426 -5.72 14.75 2.03
N ALA A 427 -5.44 13.91 1.02
CA ALA A 427 -5.34 12.47 1.14
C ALA A 427 -3.93 12.07 0.71
N MET A 428 -3.14 11.48 1.60
CA MET A 428 -1.77 11.05 1.31
C MET A 428 -1.56 9.60 1.70
N THR A 429 -1.01 8.83 0.79
CA THR A 429 -0.59 7.45 1.07
C THR A 429 0.91 7.33 0.85
N THR A 430 1.64 6.82 1.84
CA THR A 430 3.10 6.84 1.92
C THR A 430 3.65 5.48 2.33
N THR A 431 4.82 5.10 1.81
CA THR A 431 5.33 3.74 1.94
C THR A 431 6.85 3.67 1.85
N ILE A 432 7.41 2.59 2.43
CA ILE A 432 8.74 2.03 2.11
C ILE A 432 8.63 0.60 1.55
N GLU A 433 7.45 0.17 1.18
CA GLU A 433 6.96 -1.11 0.65
C GLU A 433 6.83 -2.17 1.76
N SER A 434 7.72 -3.14 1.91
CA SER A 434 7.63 -4.19 2.94
C SER A 434 7.80 -3.61 4.34
N ALA A 435 7.35 -4.36 5.37
CA ALA A 435 7.65 -4.01 6.75
C ALA A 435 9.16 -3.79 6.94
N PHE A 436 9.56 -2.60 7.40
CA PHE A 436 10.95 -2.14 7.51
C PHE A 436 11.70 -2.01 6.16
N GLY A 437 11.00 -1.94 5.06
CA GLY A 437 11.56 -1.73 3.72
C GLY A 437 12.58 -2.80 3.33
N SER A 438 13.73 -2.39 2.80
CA SER A 438 14.85 -3.27 2.47
C SER A 438 15.64 -3.77 3.69
N ARG A 439 15.18 -3.48 4.91
CA ARG A 439 15.88 -3.72 6.18
C ARG A 439 17.25 -3.03 6.28
N ARG A 440 17.52 -2.07 5.42
CA ARG A 440 18.77 -1.30 5.40
C ARG A 440 18.55 0.04 6.12
N MET A 441 19.13 0.16 7.31
CA MET A 441 19.11 1.41 8.07
C MET A 441 20.25 2.32 7.62
N VAL A 442 19.98 3.61 7.48
CA VAL A 442 20.96 4.64 7.09
C VAL A 442 21.28 5.51 8.31
N SER A 443 22.55 5.72 8.52
CA SER A 443 23.12 6.70 9.47
C SER A 443 24.26 7.44 8.79
N THR A 444 24.39 8.73 9.05
CA THR A 444 25.53 9.56 8.61
C THR A 444 26.70 9.48 9.60
N ASP A 445 26.43 9.04 10.83
CA ASP A 445 27.41 8.87 11.89
C ASP A 445 27.07 7.64 12.74
N PRO A 446 27.78 6.52 12.55
CA PRO A 446 27.51 5.28 13.31
C PRO A 446 27.67 5.42 14.83
N ALA A 447 28.31 6.48 15.33
CA ALA A 447 28.40 6.77 16.76
C ALA A 447 27.11 7.39 17.32
N ARG A 448 26.23 7.93 16.48
CA ARG A 448 24.91 8.40 16.84
C ARG A 448 23.89 7.26 16.68
N PRO A 449 23.16 6.87 17.76
CA PRO A 449 22.14 5.83 17.65
C PRO A 449 20.99 6.24 16.72
N GLY A 450 20.47 5.24 15.98
CA GLY A 450 19.30 5.41 15.14
C GLY A 450 19.62 5.69 13.68
N GLY A 451 18.70 6.39 13.01
CA GLY A 451 18.69 6.66 11.58
C GLY A 451 17.32 6.47 10.96
N PHE A 452 17.27 6.14 9.68
CA PHE A 452 16.03 5.87 8.95
C PHE A 452 16.20 4.66 8.01
N LEU A 453 15.06 4.03 7.66
CA LEU A 453 15.05 2.84 6.80
C LEU A 453 14.88 3.23 5.32
N LEU A 454 15.50 2.44 4.44
CA LEU A 454 15.33 2.54 2.99
C LEU A 454 14.20 1.63 2.50
N ASN A 455 13.52 2.10 1.48
CA ASN A 455 12.48 1.34 0.77
C ASN A 455 13.06 0.09 0.08
N ASN A 456 12.16 -0.84 -0.25
CA ASN A 456 12.40 -1.92 -1.20
C ASN A 456 11.48 -1.82 -2.41
N GLN A 457 11.17 -0.61 -2.84
CA GLN A 457 10.08 -0.33 -3.76
C GLN A 457 10.25 -0.91 -5.16
N MET A 458 11.50 -1.25 -5.54
CA MET A 458 11.75 -1.89 -6.84
C MET A 458 11.16 -3.29 -6.93
N THR A 459 10.82 -3.92 -5.81
CA THR A 459 10.09 -5.19 -5.80
C THR A 459 8.60 -5.05 -6.16
N ASP A 460 8.08 -3.84 -6.34
CA ASP A 460 6.75 -3.60 -6.93
C ASP A 460 6.74 -3.70 -8.46
N PHE A 461 7.93 -3.68 -9.11
CA PHE A 461 8.04 -4.13 -10.49
C PHE A 461 7.82 -5.65 -10.60
N SER A 462 7.48 -6.11 -11.80
CA SER A 462 7.53 -7.54 -12.10
C SER A 462 8.96 -8.06 -11.89
N LEU A 463 9.11 -9.13 -11.11
CA LEU A 463 10.40 -9.80 -10.94
C LEU A 463 10.88 -10.51 -12.20
N THR A 464 9.96 -10.72 -13.18
CA THR A 464 10.26 -11.23 -14.52
C THR A 464 9.93 -10.18 -15.58
N PRO A 465 10.84 -9.84 -16.50
CA PRO A 465 10.57 -8.82 -17.52
C PRO A 465 9.63 -9.30 -18.64
N THR A 466 9.50 -10.61 -18.81
CA THR A 466 8.72 -11.25 -19.87
C THR A 466 7.91 -12.43 -19.34
N ASP A 467 6.89 -12.83 -20.09
CA ASP A 467 6.19 -14.10 -19.88
C ASP A 467 6.92 -15.28 -20.55
N GLY A 468 6.37 -16.50 -20.43
CA GLY A 468 6.93 -17.71 -21.04
C GLY A 468 6.93 -17.71 -22.59
N GLN A 469 6.33 -16.70 -23.23
CA GLN A 469 6.32 -16.51 -24.69
C GLN A 469 7.26 -15.36 -25.14
N GLY A 470 8.00 -14.76 -24.21
CA GLY A 470 8.89 -13.63 -24.47
C GLY A 470 8.18 -12.28 -24.64
N ARG A 471 6.88 -12.17 -24.36
CA ARG A 471 6.17 -10.89 -24.38
C ARG A 471 6.55 -10.08 -23.16
N LEU A 472 6.81 -8.78 -23.35
CA LEU A 472 7.20 -7.86 -22.29
C LEU A 472 6.05 -7.60 -21.32
N VAL A 473 6.35 -7.58 -20.02
CA VAL A 473 5.41 -7.13 -18.98
C VAL A 473 5.40 -5.61 -18.92
N ALA A 474 4.21 -4.99 -18.87
CA ALA A 474 4.07 -3.53 -18.81
C ALA A 474 4.83 -2.94 -17.60
N ASN A 475 4.69 -3.56 -16.43
CA ASN A 475 5.34 -3.13 -15.19
C ASN A 475 6.71 -3.82 -14.96
N ARG A 476 7.50 -4.06 -16.03
CA ARG A 476 8.90 -4.52 -15.91
C ARG A 476 9.82 -3.38 -15.44
N VAL A 477 10.97 -3.72 -14.89
CA VAL A 477 12.01 -2.75 -14.54
C VAL A 477 12.56 -2.07 -15.80
N GLU A 478 12.67 -0.75 -15.77
CA GLU A 478 13.41 0.07 -16.74
C GLU A 478 14.07 1.25 -16.01
N PRO A 479 15.25 1.72 -16.44
CA PRO A 479 15.93 2.87 -15.82
C PRO A 479 15.04 4.11 -15.74
N GLY A 480 14.94 4.73 -14.58
CA GLY A 480 14.12 5.93 -14.36
C GLY A 480 12.61 5.68 -14.20
N LYS A 481 12.11 4.48 -14.47
CA LYS A 481 10.70 4.11 -14.37
C LYS A 481 10.25 4.02 -12.92
N ARG A 482 8.98 4.36 -12.67
CA ARG A 482 8.30 4.19 -11.39
C ARG A 482 7.57 2.85 -11.36
N PRO A 483 7.70 2.05 -10.30
CA PRO A 483 6.94 0.81 -10.18
C PRO A 483 5.45 1.12 -9.96
N ARG A 484 4.59 0.23 -10.51
CA ARG A 484 3.15 0.28 -10.26
C ARG A 484 2.87 0.26 -8.76
N SER A 485 1.82 0.96 -8.34
CA SER A 485 1.36 1.02 -6.96
C SER A 485 -0.13 0.68 -6.85
N ALA A 486 -0.56 0.21 -5.68
CA ALA A 486 -1.97 0.10 -5.31
C ALA A 486 -2.44 1.24 -4.39
N MET A 487 -1.57 2.14 -3.97
CA MET A 487 -1.92 3.27 -3.10
C MET A 487 -3.01 4.14 -3.72
N SER A 488 -4.11 4.33 -2.98
CA SER A 488 -5.35 4.95 -3.48
C SER A 488 -5.82 6.10 -2.60
N PRO A 489 -5.01 7.18 -2.42
CA PRO A 489 -5.52 8.37 -1.76
C PRO A 489 -6.69 8.93 -2.57
N THR A 490 -7.83 9.18 -1.90
CA THR A 490 -9.09 9.48 -2.57
C THR A 490 -9.75 10.72 -1.95
N LEU A 491 -10.26 11.60 -2.83
CA LEU A 491 -11.10 12.75 -2.50
C LEU A 491 -12.47 12.56 -3.16
N VAL A 492 -13.54 12.82 -2.40
CA VAL A 492 -14.92 12.69 -2.86
C VAL A 492 -15.61 14.04 -2.87
N PHE A 493 -16.34 14.32 -3.94
CA PHE A 493 -17.11 15.54 -4.12
C PHE A 493 -18.55 15.19 -4.50
N ASP A 494 -19.46 16.09 -4.16
CA ASP A 494 -20.78 16.13 -4.74
C ASP A 494 -20.64 16.58 -6.21
N GLN A 495 -21.12 15.78 -7.15
CA GLN A 495 -20.95 16.04 -8.58
C GLN A 495 -21.74 17.27 -9.06
N ASP A 496 -22.92 17.49 -8.48
CA ASP A 496 -23.85 18.51 -8.94
C ASP A 496 -23.47 19.90 -8.41
N THR A 497 -22.95 19.96 -7.20
CA THR A 497 -22.58 21.21 -6.51
C THR A 497 -21.08 21.49 -6.50
N GLY A 498 -20.26 20.51 -6.82
CA GLY A 498 -18.79 20.59 -6.72
C GLY A 498 -18.25 20.63 -5.29
N LYS A 499 -19.11 20.50 -4.26
CA LYS A 499 -18.69 20.57 -2.86
C LYS A 499 -17.86 19.36 -2.46
N PHE A 500 -16.77 19.63 -1.74
CA PHE A 500 -15.96 18.58 -1.12
C PHE A 500 -16.74 17.86 -0.02
N LEU A 501 -16.70 16.52 -0.04
CA LEU A 501 -17.44 15.66 0.89
C LEU A 501 -16.53 14.82 1.79
N MET A 502 -15.43 14.24 1.28
CA MET A 502 -14.63 13.28 2.05
C MET A 502 -13.20 13.17 1.51
N THR A 503 -12.26 12.97 2.42
CA THR A 503 -10.90 12.47 2.14
C THR A 503 -10.72 11.13 2.84
N GLY A 504 -10.02 10.18 2.19
CA GLY A 504 -9.75 8.88 2.80
C GLY A 504 -8.83 7.98 1.99
N GLY A 505 -8.39 6.92 2.62
CA GLY A 505 -7.58 5.86 2.04
C GLY A 505 -7.06 4.89 3.09
N SER A 506 -6.27 3.91 2.66
CA SER A 506 -5.77 2.82 3.50
C SER A 506 -4.37 2.40 3.11
N PRO A 507 -3.56 1.87 4.03
CA PRO A 507 -2.47 0.96 3.75
C PRO A 507 -2.99 -0.46 3.42
N GLY A 508 -2.08 -1.36 2.96
CA GLY A 508 -2.40 -2.78 2.80
C GLY A 508 -1.94 -3.44 1.48
N GLY A 509 -0.91 -2.92 0.80
CA GLY A 509 -0.43 -3.47 -0.48
C GLY A 509 -1.54 -3.53 -1.53
N ALA A 510 -1.63 -4.60 -2.30
CA ALA A 510 -2.68 -4.75 -3.34
C ALA A 510 -4.11 -4.69 -2.78
N ILE A 511 -4.31 -5.05 -1.50
CA ILE A 511 -5.62 -5.06 -0.84
C ILE A 511 -6.08 -3.64 -0.46
N ILE A 512 -5.23 -2.61 -0.54
CA ILE A 512 -5.61 -1.19 -0.40
C ILE A 512 -6.83 -0.87 -1.26
N ILE A 513 -6.89 -1.41 -2.47
CA ILE A 513 -7.99 -1.24 -3.43
C ILE A 513 -9.33 -1.66 -2.79
N HIS A 514 -9.35 -2.80 -2.12
CA HIS A 514 -10.55 -3.32 -1.45
C HIS A 514 -10.92 -2.52 -0.21
N TYR A 515 -9.94 -2.11 0.59
CA TYR A 515 -10.19 -1.33 1.79
C TYR A 515 -10.77 0.05 1.45
N THR A 516 -10.20 0.71 0.45
CA THR A 516 -10.70 2.01 -0.01
C THR A 516 -12.07 1.86 -0.69
N ALA A 517 -12.28 0.83 -1.52
CA ALA A 517 -13.58 0.54 -2.11
C ALA A 517 -14.65 0.26 -1.03
N LYS A 518 -14.32 -0.50 0.03
CA LYS A 518 -15.21 -0.74 1.17
C LYS A 518 -15.62 0.57 1.87
N LEU A 519 -14.67 1.49 2.09
CA LEU A 519 -14.96 2.81 2.65
C LEU A 519 -15.97 3.56 1.77
N LEU A 520 -15.74 3.61 0.46
CA LEU A 520 -16.63 4.29 -0.49
C LEU A 520 -18.01 3.63 -0.57
N LEU A 521 -18.09 2.31 -0.60
CA LEU A 521 -19.36 1.57 -0.56
C LEU A 521 -20.11 1.85 0.73
N GLY A 522 -19.43 1.78 1.89
CA GLY A 522 -20.03 2.07 3.20
C GLY A 522 -20.63 3.47 3.26
N THR A 523 -19.88 4.48 2.87
CA THR A 523 -20.30 5.87 3.00
C THR A 523 -21.28 6.31 1.90
N LEU A 524 -21.04 5.92 0.65
CA LEU A 524 -21.82 6.41 -0.49
C LEU A 524 -23.05 5.55 -0.79
N HIS A 525 -22.93 4.21 -0.77
CA HIS A 525 -24.04 3.30 -1.07
C HIS A 525 -24.89 3.02 0.15
N TRP A 526 -24.26 2.70 1.30
CA TRP A 526 -24.98 2.27 2.50
C TRP A 526 -25.23 3.40 3.49
N GLN A 527 -24.77 4.62 3.19
CA GLN A 527 -24.99 5.84 3.98
C GLN A 527 -24.55 5.71 5.45
N LEU A 528 -23.53 4.89 5.68
CA LEU A 528 -22.83 4.79 6.95
C LEU A 528 -21.92 5.99 7.13
N ASN A 529 -21.70 6.42 8.38
CA ASN A 529 -20.62 7.38 8.63
C ASN A 529 -19.24 6.71 8.42
N THR A 530 -18.18 7.53 8.30
CA THR A 530 -16.83 7.03 8.02
C THR A 530 -16.36 5.97 9.03
N GLN A 531 -16.67 6.10 10.32
CA GLN A 531 -16.26 5.10 11.32
C GLN A 531 -17.03 3.79 11.17
N GLU A 532 -18.32 3.84 10.92
CA GLU A 532 -19.15 2.65 10.66
C GLU A 532 -18.68 1.93 9.40
N ALA A 533 -18.40 2.67 8.31
CA ALA A 533 -17.88 2.13 7.07
C ALA A 533 -16.49 1.47 7.26
N ILE A 534 -15.61 2.07 8.06
CA ILE A 534 -14.31 1.52 8.42
C ILE A 534 -14.47 0.23 9.24
N ASN A 535 -15.44 0.18 10.14
CA ASN A 535 -15.72 -0.97 11.01
C ASN A 535 -16.26 -2.19 10.27
N LEU A 536 -16.79 -2.03 9.05
CA LEU A 536 -17.27 -3.17 8.26
C LEU A 536 -16.17 -4.24 8.10
N PRO A 537 -16.55 -5.53 8.02
CA PRO A 537 -15.59 -6.59 7.76
C PRO A 537 -14.90 -6.40 6.41
N ASN A 538 -13.62 -6.73 6.37
CA ASN A 538 -12.82 -6.68 5.16
C ASN A 538 -13.05 -7.92 4.29
N MET A 539 -13.05 -7.73 2.97
CA MET A 539 -13.19 -8.79 1.98
C MET A 539 -12.46 -8.39 0.70
N GLY A 540 -12.14 -9.35 -0.13
CA GLY A 540 -11.51 -9.06 -1.42
C GLY A 540 -11.05 -10.28 -2.17
N VAL A 541 -10.37 -10.02 -3.27
CA VAL A 541 -9.72 -11.01 -4.13
C VAL A 541 -8.65 -10.28 -4.96
N VAL A 542 -7.51 -10.93 -5.18
CA VAL A 542 -6.54 -10.45 -6.18
C VAL A 542 -6.75 -11.25 -7.47
N SER A 543 -6.26 -12.45 -7.55
CA SER A 543 -6.46 -13.35 -8.69
C SER A 543 -6.92 -14.74 -8.26
N GLY A 544 -6.56 -15.15 -7.07
CA GLY A 544 -6.77 -16.47 -6.51
C GLY A 544 -8.07 -16.62 -5.68
N PRO A 545 -7.96 -17.05 -4.42
CA PRO A 545 -9.10 -17.22 -3.50
C PRO A 545 -9.83 -15.91 -3.19
N THR A 546 -11.08 -16.02 -2.81
CA THR A 546 -11.82 -14.93 -2.17
C THR A 546 -11.41 -14.86 -0.71
N PHE A 547 -11.03 -13.65 -0.24
CA PHE A 547 -10.63 -13.41 1.14
C PHE A 547 -11.80 -12.84 1.93
N LEU A 548 -12.02 -13.37 3.11
CA LEU A 548 -12.91 -12.83 4.13
C LEU A 548 -12.11 -12.59 5.42
N GLU A 549 -12.43 -11.51 6.13
CA GLU A 549 -11.80 -11.24 7.42
C GLU A 549 -12.22 -12.29 8.45
N THR A 550 -11.23 -12.93 9.08
CA THR A 550 -11.39 -14.01 10.05
C THR A 550 -12.40 -13.64 11.16
N GLY A 551 -13.40 -14.50 11.35
CA GLY A 551 -14.39 -14.34 12.41
C GLY A 551 -15.35 -13.16 12.25
N ARG A 552 -15.33 -12.45 11.11
CA ARG A 552 -16.18 -11.27 10.87
C ARG A 552 -17.37 -11.55 9.95
N PHE A 553 -17.38 -12.70 9.30
CA PHE A 553 -18.51 -13.18 8.50
C PHE A 553 -19.11 -14.44 9.11
N PRO A 554 -20.44 -14.63 9.08
CA PRO A 554 -21.04 -15.85 9.57
C PRO A 554 -20.67 -17.05 8.70
N PRO A 555 -20.63 -18.28 9.25
CA PRO A 555 -20.34 -19.50 8.47
C PRO A 555 -21.25 -19.70 7.27
N SER A 556 -22.50 -19.23 7.34
CA SER A 556 -23.45 -19.26 6.22
C SER A 556 -22.97 -18.47 5.01
N THR A 557 -22.22 -17.37 5.18
CA THR A 557 -21.61 -16.62 4.08
C THR A 557 -20.55 -17.46 3.38
N VAL A 558 -19.67 -18.13 4.14
CA VAL A 558 -18.65 -19.02 3.57
C VAL A 558 -19.30 -20.16 2.80
N GLN A 559 -20.34 -20.78 3.36
CA GLN A 559 -21.10 -21.86 2.70
C GLN A 559 -21.76 -21.40 1.40
N ALA A 560 -22.43 -20.23 1.42
CA ALA A 560 -23.10 -19.68 0.25
C ALA A 560 -22.12 -19.35 -0.88
N LEU A 561 -20.95 -18.78 -0.56
CA LEU A 561 -19.89 -18.50 -1.52
C LEU A 561 -19.29 -19.79 -2.08
N THR A 562 -19.02 -20.79 -1.24
CA THR A 562 -18.50 -22.10 -1.66
C THR A 562 -19.48 -22.81 -2.59
N ALA A 563 -20.78 -22.75 -2.32
CA ALA A 563 -21.83 -23.29 -3.18
C ALA A 563 -21.84 -22.63 -4.58
N ARG A 564 -21.47 -21.35 -4.67
CA ARG A 564 -21.26 -20.62 -5.94
C ARG A 564 -19.92 -20.94 -6.61
N GLY A 565 -19.06 -21.77 -6.02
CA GLY A 565 -17.77 -22.17 -6.55
C GLY A 565 -16.59 -21.28 -6.14
N HIS A 566 -16.74 -20.40 -5.15
CA HIS A 566 -15.61 -19.67 -4.58
C HIS A 566 -14.71 -20.63 -3.79
N ARG A 567 -13.42 -20.48 -3.94
CA ARG A 567 -12.45 -20.90 -2.94
C ARG A 567 -12.33 -19.75 -1.94
N VAL A 568 -12.77 -19.95 -0.71
CA VAL A 568 -12.76 -18.94 0.35
C VAL A 568 -11.58 -19.19 1.27
N LEU A 569 -10.85 -18.12 1.62
CA LEU A 569 -9.86 -18.10 2.70
C LEU A 569 -10.25 -17.03 3.72
N GLU A 570 -10.23 -17.40 4.99
CA GLU A 570 -10.37 -16.47 6.09
C GLU A 570 -8.97 -16.00 6.52
N LEU A 571 -8.75 -14.69 6.51
CA LEU A 571 -7.47 -14.05 6.79
C LEU A 571 -7.69 -12.86 7.74
N GLU A 572 -6.67 -12.44 8.48
CA GLU A 572 -6.76 -11.29 9.39
C GLU A 572 -7.01 -9.94 8.69
N LEU A 573 -6.82 -9.82 7.43
CA LEU A 573 -7.11 -8.65 6.56
C LEU A 573 -6.99 -7.30 7.29
N THR A 574 -5.78 -6.97 7.75
CA THR A 574 -5.53 -5.76 8.53
C THR A 574 -5.53 -4.51 7.66
N SER A 575 -6.67 -3.83 7.57
CA SER A 575 -6.73 -2.47 7.02
C SER A 575 -6.16 -1.44 8.00
N GLY A 576 -5.97 -0.21 7.52
CA GLY A 576 -5.53 0.92 8.33
C GLY A 576 -6.18 2.21 7.84
N LEU A 577 -7.49 2.09 7.57
CA LEU A 577 -8.29 3.18 7.01
C LEU A 577 -8.24 4.43 7.90
N GLN A 578 -8.03 5.56 7.27
CA GLN A 578 -8.16 6.89 7.86
C GLN A 578 -9.03 7.72 6.93
N ALA A 579 -10.10 8.31 7.44
CA ALA A 579 -11.00 9.11 6.61
C ALA A 579 -11.64 10.24 7.40
N ILE A 580 -11.97 11.34 6.71
CA ILE A 580 -12.69 12.49 7.27
C ILE A 580 -13.78 12.89 6.27
N GLU A 581 -15.02 12.93 6.71
CA GLU A 581 -16.17 13.35 5.91
C GLU A 581 -16.79 14.66 6.40
N LYS A 582 -17.42 15.38 5.49
CA LYS A 582 -18.18 16.60 5.79
C LYS A 582 -19.55 16.23 6.36
N THR A 583 -19.91 16.87 7.48
CA THR A 583 -21.26 16.80 8.07
C THR A 583 -21.86 18.19 8.18
N PRO A 584 -23.15 18.32 8.46
CA PRO A 584 -23.78 19.64 8.71
C PRO A 584 -23.14 20.41 9.88
N GLN A 585 -22.55 19.69 10.86
CA GLN A 585 -21.94 20.27 12.05
C GLN A 585 -20.43 20.50 11.95
N GLY A 586 -19.82 20.13 10.82
CA GLY A 586 -18.36 20.23 10.62
C GLY A 586 -17.78 19.00 9.92
N TRP A 587 -16.85 18.35 10.57
CA TRP A 587 -16.13 17.18 10.07
C TRP A 587 -16.30 15.99 11.00
N PHE A 588 -16.47 14.80 10.45
CA PHE A 588 -16.51 13.56 11.19
C PHE A 588 -15.37 12.65 10.69
N GLY A 589 -14.48 12.26 11.59
CA GLY A 589 -13.34 11.43 11.27
C GLY A 589 -13.47 10.01 11.80
N GLY A 590 -12.98 9.04 11.02
CA GLY A 590 -12.86 7.65 11.39
C GLY A 590 -11.42 7.15 11.29
N ALA A 591 -11.04 6.24 12.19
CA ALA A 591 -9.76 5.55 12.20
C ALA A 591 -9.96 4.04 12.40
N ASP A 592 -9.08 3.24 11.78
CA ASP A 592 -9.24 1.79 11.76
C ASP A 592 -9.06 1.15 13.14
N PRO A 593 -10.05 0.39 13.64
CA PRO A 593 -9.96 -0.28 14.93
C PRO A 593 -8.93 -1.41 14.96
N ARG A 594 -8.42 -1.84 13.81
CA ARG A 594 -7.37 -2.88 13.68
C ARG A 594 -5.97 -2.33 13.91
N ARG A 595 -5.84 -0.99 13.99
CA ARG A 595 -4.57 -0.30 14.18
C ARG A 595 -4.65 0.80 15.24
N GLU A 596 -3.51 1.46 15.50
CA GLU A 596 -3.36 2.44 16.58
C GLU A 596 -3.91 3.82 16.26
N GLY A 597 -4.26 4.10 14.99
CA GLY A 597 -4.67 5.41 14.51
C GLY A 597 -5.82 6.07 15.28
N VAL A 598 -5.82 7.39 15.26
CA VAL A 598 -6.86 8.24 15.88
C VAL A 598 -7.14 9.47 15.02
N VAL A 599 -8.18 10.22 15.36
CA VAL A 599 -8.48 11.52 14.76
C VAL A 599 -8.41 12.60 15.84
N LEU A 600 -7.76 13.73 15.52
CA LEU A 600 -7.70 14.92 16.35
C LEU A 600 -8.14 16.15 15.56
N GLY A 601 -8.79 17.10 16.22
CA GLY A 601 -9.30 18.31 15.59
C GLY A 601 -9.87 19.32 16.60
N ASP A 602 -10.52 20.36 16.12
CA ASP A 602 -11.31 21.35 16.86
C ASP A 602 -12.46 21.92 16.04
#